data_789223262ba3bded79cb98d805828c4f
#
_entry.id   789223262ba3bded79cb98d805828c4f
#
_cell.length_a   1.000
_cell.length_b   1.000
_cell.length_c   1.000
_cell.angle_alpha   90.00
_cell.angle_beta   90.00
_cell.angle_gamma   90.00
#
_symmetry.space_group_name_H-M   'P 1'
#
loop_
_entity.id
_entity.type
_entity.pdbx_description
1 polymer ?
#
loop_
_entity_poly.entity_id
_entity_poly.type
_entity_poly.pdbx_seq_one_letter_code
_entity_poly.pdbx_strand_id
1 'polypeptide(L)'
;MAVGGYHDSEQKLVEQLWDHLPADALLLEDRGFFSYAHWKKLDARGTKLLIRLKGNLILRSIQRLPDGSFLAKIYPSPQNRDKDRDGIIVRVIEYTLNDPERTGHGETHRLATNLFDHTLFPALELACYYHERWEEELVVDEQKTHQDPRRPTKPTHLRSQTPEGVGQELYALSLGHFVVRALMLEAAQRENLDVDRLSFTGCLQILQARLPECDSTTPQRLDQWYDLLLAELVQERVEPRRNRVNPRVVKRKMSKFAKKRPEHRGRPPLKKTFAETVVIT
;
A
#
# COMPACT_ATOMS: atom_id res chain seq x y z
N MET A 1 0.39 15.70 -4.44
CA MET A 1 1.79 15.21 -4.32
C MET A 1 2.59 16.23 -3.53
N ALA A 2 3.46 15.79 -2.60
CA ALA A 2 4.37 16.68 -1.88
C ALA A 2 5.82 16.38 -2.34
N VAL A 3 6.58 17.42 -2.65
CA VAL A 3 7.98 17.35 -3.06
C VAL A 3 8.82 18.16 -2.09
N GLY A 4 9.91 17.57 -1.61
CA GLY A 4 10.81 18.23 -0.66
C GLY A 4 12.27 17.99 -0.99
N GLY A 5 13.16 18.67 -0.25
CA GLY A 5 14.60 18.49 -0.36
C GLY A 5 15.09 17.19 0.27
N TYR A 6 16.34 16.83 0.00
CA TYR A 6 16.98 15.61 0.52
C TYR A 6 16.91 15.43 2.05
N HIS A 7 16.83 16.55 2.80
CA HIS A 7 16.77 16.54 4.26
C HIS A 7 15.34 16.62 4.83
N ASP A 8 14.32 16.73 3.99
CA ASP A 8 12.94 16.71 4.45
C ASP A 8 12.50 15.29 4.78
N SER A 9 11.90 15.10 5.96
CA SER A 9 11.38 13.80 6.35
C SER A 9 10.04 13.53 5.67
N GLU A 10 9.72 12.26 5.41
CA GLU A 10 8.41 11.84 4.90
C GLU A 10 7.27 12.34 5.78
N GLN A 11 7.46 12.35 7.11
CA GLN A 11 6.47 12.88 8.06
C GLN A 11 6.15 14.35 7.84
N LYS A 12 7.16 15.19 7.51
CA LYS A 12 6.95 16.60 7.20
C LYS A 12 6.23 16.80 5.86
N LEU A 13 6.55 15.97 4.88
CA LEU A 13 5.93 16.05 3.55
C LEU A 13 4.47 15.57 3.57
N VAL A 14 4.15 14.53 4.33
CA VAL A 14 2.79 14.01 4.41
C VAL A 14 1.81 15.02 5.03
N GLU A 15 2.29 15.89 5.95
CA GLU A 15 1.44 16.94 6.52
C GLU A 15 0.87 17.88 5.45
N GLN A 16 1.59 18.11 4.34
CA GLN A 16 1.13 18.95 3.22
C GLN A 16 -0.02 18.32 2.42
N LEU A 17 -0.24 17.01 2.58
CA LEU A 17 -1.28 16.27 1.87
C LEU A 17 -2.59 16.17 2.65
N TRP A 18 -2.60 16.48 3.94
CA TRP A 18 -3.78 16.29 4.79
C TRP A 18 -5.00 17.09 4.33
N ASP A 19 -4.81 18.30 3.77
CA ASP A 19 -5.90 19.13 3.28
C ASP A 19 -6.57 18.56 2.00
N HIS A 20 -5.93 17.58 1.39
CA HIS A 20 -6.42 16.89 0.20
C HIS A 20 -7.05 15.52 0.52
N LEU A 21 -7.06 15.10 1.79
CA LEU A 21 -7.70 13.83 2.17
C LEU A 21 -9.22 13.97 2.04
N PRO A 22 -9.91 13.02 1.39
CA PRO A 22 -11.36 12.95 1.40
C PRO A 22 -11.90 12.84 2.83
N ALA A 23 -13.04 13.47 3.12
CA ALA A 23 -13.60 13.53 4.48
C ALA A 23 -13.98 12.15 5.07
N ASP A 24 -14.29 11.19 4.20
CA ASP A 24 -14.70 9.82 4.54
C ASP A 24 -13.58 8.77 4.35
N ALA A 25 -12.38 9.22 3.95
CA ALA A 25 -11.25 8.32 3.73
C ALA A 25 -10.74 7.69 5.03
N LEU A 26 -10.36 6.42 4.95
CA LEU A 26 -9.57 5.72 5.96
C LEU A 26 -8.08 5.84 5.60
N LEU A 27 -7.31 6.52 6.44
CA LEU A 27 -5.87 6.69 6.25
C LEU A 27 -5.13 5.49 6.84
N LEU A 28 -4.42 4.76 5.98
CA LEU A 28 -3.57 3.63 6.36
C LEU A 28 -2.10 4.10 6.42
N GLU A 29 -1.46 3.94 7.57
CA GLU A 29 -0.07 4.38 7.73
C GLU A 29 0.83 3.30 8.35
N ASP A 30 2.10 3.26 7.92
CA ASP A 30 3.09 2.37 8.52
C ASP A 30 3.55 2.93 9.90
N ARG A 31 4.16 2.05 10.68
CA ARG A 31 4.71 2.34 12.02
C ARG A 31 5.68 3.53 12.06
N GLY A 32 6.26 3.91 10.92
CA GLY A 32 7.14 5.06 10.78
C GLY A 32 6.43 6.39 11.03
N PHE A 33 5.16 6.49 10.66
CA PHE A 33 4.35 7.70 10.82
C PHE A 33 3.73 7.84 12.21
N PHE A 34 3.66 6.74 12.99
CA PHE A 34 3.02 6.80 14.29
C PHE A 34 3.80 7.65 15.28
N SER A 35 3.18 8.73 15.74
CA SER A 35 3.54 9.50 16.93
C SER A 35 2.29 10.08 17.59
N TYR A 36 2.37 10.40 18.89
CA TYR A 36 1.26 11.04 19.61
C TYR A 36 0.83 12.36 18.94
N ALA A 37 1.78 13.20 18.55
CA ALA A 37 1.48 14.50 17.94
C ALA A 37 0.81 14.35 16.57
N HIS A 38 1.28 13.40 15.75
CA HIS A 38 0.70 13.09 14.44
C HIS A 38 -0.73 12.57 14.60
N TRP A 39 -0.94 11.59 15.46
CA TRP A 39 -2.29 11.09 15.79
C TRP A 39 -3.24 12.19 16.22
N LYS A 40 -2.82 13.00 17.21
CA LYS A 40 -3.65 14.09 17.75
C LYS A 40 -4.11 15.07 16.69
N LYS A 41 -3.22 15.43 15.76
CA LYS A 41 -3.53 16.36 14.66
C LYS A 41 -4.57 15.77 13.70
N LEU A 42 -4.37 14.52 13.27
CA LEU A 42 -5.28 13.85 12.34
C LEU A 42 -6.64 13.54 12.96
N ASP A 43 -6.66 13.07 14.21
CA ASP A 43 -7.89 12.78 14.96
C ASP A 43 -8.73 14.04 15.19
N ALA A 44 -8.07 15.16 15.53
CA ALA A 44 -8.74 16.47 15.64
C ALA A 44 -9.36 16.99 14.33
N ARG A 45 -8.88 16.51 13.17
CA ARG A 45 -9.46 16.78 11.84
C ARG A 45 -10.64 15.86 11.50
N GLY A 46 -10.92 14.86 12.34
CA GLY A 46 -11.94 13.85 12.07
C GLY A 46 -11.51 12.78 11.07
N THR A 47 -10.21 12.71 10.71
CA THR A 47 -9.69 11.69 9.80
C THR A 47 -9.80 10.31 10.44
N LYS A 48 -10.34 9.33 9.70
CA LYS A 48 -10.36 7.93 10.13
C LYS A 48 -8.96 7.34 9.96
N LEU A 49 -8.45 6.69 11.01
CA LEU A 49 -7.06 6.24 11.09
C LEU A 49 -6.97 4.73 11.29
N LEU A 50 -6.01 4.11 10.61
CA LEU A 50 -5.57 2.74 10.88
C LEU A 50 -4.05 2.68 10.72
N ILE A 51 -3.32 2.77 11.84
CA ILE A 51 -1.87 2.95 11.85
C ILE A 51 -1.19 1.78 12.55
N ARG A 52 -0.12 1.26 11.94
CA ARG A 52 0.70 0.21 12.56
C ARG A 52 1.53 0.78 13.71
N LEU A 53 1.50 0.08 14.83
CA LEU A 53 2.25 0.47 16.02
C LEU A 53 3.64 -0.19 16.10
N LYS A 54 4.56 0.46 16.79
CA LYS A 54 5.85 -0.12 17.16
C LYS A 54 5.66 -1.17 18.25
N GLY A 55 6.37 -2.30 18.17
CA GLY A 55 6.23 -3.39 19.14
C GLY A 55 6.62 -3.03 20.58
N ASN A 56 7.46 -2.00 20.77
CA ASN A 56 7.91 -1.52 22.07
C ASN A 56 6.98 -0.49 22.73
N LEU A 57 5.87 -0.13 22.09
CA LEU A 57 4.91 0.81 22.67
C LEU A 57 4.16 0.14 23.81
N ILE A 58 4.18 0.77 25.00
CA ILE A 58 3.45 0.27 26.17
C ILE A 58 2.01 0.75 26.10
N LEU A 59 1.10 -0.20 25.90
CA LEU A 59 -0.35 0.00 25.89
C LEU A 59 -0.97 -0.79 27.01
N ARG A 60 -1.73 -0.11 27.87
CA ARG A 60 -2.50 -0.75 28.95
C ARG A 60 -3.93 -0.87 28.47
N SER A 61 -4.45 -2.09 28.42
CA SER A 61 -5.87 -2.34 28.08
C SER A 61 -6.75 -1.71 29.14
N ILE A 62 -7.69 -0.86 28.71
CA ILE A 62 -8.73 -0.25 29.53
C ILE A 62 -9.97 -1.12 29.51
N GLN A 63 -10.34 -1.60 28.31
CA GLN A 63 -11.53 -2.41 28.07
C GLN A 63 -11.27 -3.34 26.90
N ARG A 64 -11.56 -4.62 27.03
CA ARG A 64 -11.60 -5.56 25.90
C ARG A 64 -12.95 -5.50 25.20
N LEU A 65 -12.92 -5.63 23.88
CA LEU A 65 -14.11 -5.64 23.02
C LEU A 65 -14.42 -7.07 22.56
N PRO A 66 -15.68 -7.35 22.20
CA PRO A 66 -16.11 -8.72 21.83
C PRO A 66 -15.37 -9.33 20.64
N ASP A 67 -14.81 -8.52 19.73
CA ASP A 67 -14.05 -8.95 18.56
C ASP A 67 -12.56 -9.20 18.84
N GLY A 68 -12.15 -9.22 20.12
CA GLY A 68 -10.79 -9.45 20.58
C GLY A 68 -9.92 -8.18 20.63
N SER A 69 -10.33 -7.08 20.00
CA SER A 69 -9.63 -5.79 20.13
C SER A 69 -9.84 -5.18 21.53
N PHE A 70 -9.10 -4.12 21.85
CA PHE A 70 -9.25 -3.44 23.14
C PHE A 70 -9.02 -1.94 23.02
N LEU A 71 -9.57 -1.21 24.00
CA LEU A 71 -9.31 0.21 24.17
C LEU A 71 -8.05 0.42 25.01
N ALA A 72 -7.22 1.38 24.60
CA ALA A 72 -6.04 1.80 25.32
C ALA A 72 -5.88 3.32 25.21
N LYS A 73 -4.95 3.89 25.99
CA LYS A 73 -4.56 5.29 25.84
C LYS A 73 -3.14 5.38 25.31
N ILE A 74 -2.93 6.30 24.37
CA ILE A 74 -1.61 6.76 23.94
C ILE A 74 -1.29 8.09 24.61
N TYR A 75 -0.01 8.36 24.88
CA TYR A 75 0.43 9.53 25.63
C TYR A 75 1.62 10.22 24.96
N PRO A 76 1.82 11.53 25.17
CA PRO A 76 2.93 12.26 24.59
C PRO A 76 4.30 11.85 25.18
N SER A 77 4.30 11.33 26.41
CA SER A 77 5.52 10.90 27.10
C SER A 77 5.24 9.82 28.16
N PRO A 78 6.27 9.08 28.62
CA PRO A 78 6.12 8.16 29.74
C PRO A 78 5.62 8.85 31.02
N GLN A 79 6.06 10.06 31.32
CA GLN A 79 5.65 10.84 32.48
C GLN A 79 4.15 11.20 32.43
N ASN A 80 3.63 11.53 31.25
CA ASN A 80 2.21 11.77 31.05
C ASN A 80 1.39 10.50 31.25
N ARG A 81 1.89 9.36 30.78
CA ARG A 81 1.27 8.05 30.98
C ARG A 81 1.17 7.70 32.46
N ASP A 82 2.25 7.90 33.23
CA ASP A 82 2.29 7.54 34.65
C ASP A 82 1.36 8.42 35.50
N LYS A 83 1.05 9.62 35.03
CA LYS A 83 0.12 10.57 35.67
C LYS A 83 -1.28 10.59 35.03
N ASP A 84 -1.54 9.74 34.05
CA ASP A 84 -2.74 9.72 33.20
C ASP A 84 -3.15 11.11 32.66
N ARG A 85 -2.15 11.86 32.16
CA ARG A 85 -2.37 13.21 31.60
C ARG A 85 -2.28 13.18 30.09
N ASP A 86 -3.16 13.93 29.42
CA ASP A 86 -3.19 14.09 27.96
C ASP A 86 -3.31 12.76 27.20
N GLY A 87 -3.95 11.75 27.80
CA GLY A 87 -4.18 10.46 27.19
C GLY A 87 -5.26 10.55 26.09
N ILE A 88 -4.98 10.04 24.91
CA ILE A 88 -5.95 9.88 23.83
C ILE A 88 -6.36 8.42 23.78
N ILE A 89 -7.69 8.15 23.81
CA ILE A 89 -8.22 6.79 23.66
C ILE A 89 -8.05 6.36 22.22
N VAL A 90 -7.54 5.14 22.04
CA VAL A 90 -7.42 4.46 20.75
C VAL A 90 -7.93 3.04 20.89
N ARG A 91 -8.47 2.49 19.82
CA ARG A 91 -8.77 1.06 19.73
C ARG A 91 -7.56 0.33 19.17
N VAL A 92 -7.13 -0.72 19.83
CA VAL A 92 -5.95 -1.51 19.46
C VAL A 92 -6.39 -2.89 19.01
N ILE A 93 -5.86 -3.31 17.87
CA ILE A 93 -6.06 -4.63 17.30
C ILE A 93 -4.70 -5.33 17.34
N GLU A 94 -4.59 -6.40 18.14
CA GLU A 94 -3.41 -7.27 18.15
C GLU A 94 -3.75 -8.55 17.40
N TYR A 95 -2.84 -8.97 16.51
CA TYR A 95 -3.03 -10.20 15.78
C TYR A 95 -1.71 -10.89 15.45
N THR A 96 -1.77 -12.19 15.24
CA THR A 96 -0.67 -13.03 14.75
C THR A 96 -1.08 -13.69 13.43
N LEU A 97 -0.11 -14.17 12.66
CA LEU A 97 -0.35 -14.93 11.44
C LEU A 97 -0.06 -16.41 11.69
N ASN A 98 -1.09 -17.23 11.58
CA ASN A 98 -0.99 -18.70 11.76
C ASN A 98 -0.75 -19.40 10.43
N ASP A 99 0.37 -19.08 9.79
CA ASP A 99 0.85 -19.73 8.56
C ASP A 99 2.38 -19.67 8.51
N PRO A 100 3.08 -20.80 8.72
CA PRO A 100 4.54 -20.85 8.75
C PRO A 100 5.22 -20.42 7.44
N GLU A 101 4.51 -20.52 6.32
CA GLU A 101 5.04 -20.12 5.01
C GLU A 101 4.94 -18.59 4.79
N ARG A 102 4.12 -17.91 5.59
CA ARG A 102 3.88 -16.46 5.47
C ARG A 102 4.91 -15.66 6.26
N THR A 103 5.42 -14.62 5.63
CA THR A 103 6.32 -13.67 6.31
C THR A 103 5.61 -13.02 7.48
N GLY A 104 6.26 -13.02 8.66
CA GLY A 104 5.68 -12.51 9.91
C GLY A 104 4.87 -13.54 10.70
N HIS A 105 4.94 -14.83 10.32
CA HIS A 105 4.39 -15.93 11.13
C HIS A 105 4.87 -15.84 12.58
N GLY A 106 3.96 -15.97 13.53
CA GLY A 106 4.24 -15.93 14.96
C GLY A 106 4.65 -14.57 15.51
N GLU A 107 4.82 -13.53 14.66
CA GLU A 107 5.04 -12.17 15.13
C GLU A 107 3.72 -11.53 15.56
N THR A 108 3.71 -10.82 16.68
CA THR A 108 2.57 -9.99 17.07
C THR A 108 2.57 -8.69 16.28
N HIS A 109 1.49 -8.47 15.57
CA HIS A 109 1.20 -7.23 14.84
C HIS A 109 0.20 -6.40 15.63
N ARG A 110 0.41 -5.08 15.64
CA ARG A 110 -0.45 -4.13 16.37
C ARG A 110 -0.89 -3.01 15.46
N LEU A 111 -2.19 -2.78 15.43
CA LEU A 111 -2.79 -1.63 14.75
C LEU A 111 -3.51 -0.76 15.78
N ALA A 112 -3.47 0.55 15.60
CA ALA A 112 -4.31 1.50 16.32
C ALA A 112 -5.29 2.14 15.36
N THR A 113 -6.52 2.36 15.83
CA THR A 113 -7.58 3.01 15.05
C THR A 113 -8.44 3.89 15.94
N ASN A 114 -9.05 4.93 15.38
CA ASN A 114 -10.13 5.70 16.01
C ASN A 114 -11.53 5.25 15.55
N LEU A 115 -11.64 4.11 14.87
CA LEU A 115 -12.89 3.43 14.55
C LEU A 115 -13.30 2.54 15.75
N PHE A 116 -14.09 3.08 16.66
CA PHE A 116 -14.40 2.43 17.95
C PHE A 116 -15.49 1.38 17.86
N ASP A 117 -16.43 1.52 16.94
CA ASP A 117 -17.52 0.56 16.77
C ASP A 117 -17.00 -0.75 16.17
N HIS A 118 -16.86 -1.77 17.04
CA HIS A 118 -16.34 -3.08 16.65
C HIS A 118 -17.34 -3.91 15.85
N THR A 119 -18.62 -3.55 15.84
CA THR A 119 -19.65 -4.24 15.03
C THR A 119 -19.66 -3.72 13.60
N LEU A 120 -19.47 -2.41 13.43
CA LEU A 120 -19.38 -1.77 12.12
C LEU A 120 -17.98 -1.95 11.48
N PHE A 121 -16.95 -2.04 12.32
CA PHE A 121 -15.55 -2.18 11.90
C PHE A 121 -14.88 -3.37 12.63
N PRO A 122 -15.18 -4.61 12.27
CA PRO A 122 -14.60 -5.79 12.93
C PRO A 122 -13.06 -5.81 12.85
N ALA A 123 -12.40 -6.28 13.91
CA ALA A 123 -10.93 -6.31 14.01
C ALA A 123 -10.29 -7.09 12.86
N LEU A 124 -10.87 -8.23 12.47
CA LEU A 124 -10.38 -9.04 11.36
C LEU A 124 -10.42 -8.28 10.03
N GLU A 125 -11.51 -7.58 9.76
CA GLU A 125 -11.64 -6.79 8.52
C GLU A 125 -10.63 -5.65 8.48
N LEU A 126 -10.45 -4.92 9.60
CA LEU A 126 -9.45 -3.86 9.68
C LEU A 126 -8.02 -4.40 9.50
N ALA A 127 -7.70 -5.59 10.04
CA ALA A 127 -6.41 -6.23 9.80
C ALA A 127 -6.22 -6.59 8.31
N CYS A 128 -7.27 -7.06 7.63
CA CYS A 128 -7.27 -7.32 6.19
C CYS A 128 -7.12 -6.04 5.38
N TYR A 129 -7.86 -4.97 5.69
CA TYR A 129 -7.69 -3.67 5.03
C TYR A 129 -6.28 -3.12 5.20
N TYR A 130 -5.70 -3.25 6.39
CA TYR A 130 -4.31 -2.83 6.59
C TYR A 130 -3.33 -3.62 5.72
N HIS A 131 -3.62 -4.88 5.44
CA HIS A 131 -2.78 -5.68 4.54
C HIS A 131 -2.78 -5.13 3.10
N GLU A 132 -3.86 -4.52 2.64
CA GLU A 132 -3.97 -3.87 1.33
C GLU A 132 -3.00 -2.68 1.16
N ARG A 133 -2.47 -2.11 2.24
CA ARG A 133 -1.45 -1.05 2.19
C ARG A 133 -0.24 -1.42 1.29
N TRP A 134 0.03 -2.70 1.10
CA TRP A 134 1.08 -3.17 0.19
C TRP A 134 0.86 -2.76 -1.28
N GLU A 135 -0.37 -2.43 -1.67
CA GLU A 135 -0.66 -1.94 -3.02
C GLU A 135 0.06 -0.61 -3.31
N GLU A 136 0.25 0.25 -2.30
CA GLU A 136 1.06 1.47 -2.44
C GLU A 136 2.51 1.16 -2.82
N GLU A 137 3.11 0.16 -2.19
CA GLU A 137 4.49 -0.26 -2.51
C GLU A 137 4.59 -0.78 -3.95
N LEU A 138 3.54 -1.46 -4.45
CA LEU A 138 3.47 -1.91 -5.84
C LEU A 138 3.33 -0.74 -6.80
N VAL A 139 2.48 0.24 -6.52
CA VAL A 139 2.33 1.47 -7.32
C VAL A 139 3.67 2.19 -7.43
N VAL A 140 4.38 2.36 -6.32
CA VAL A 140 5.71 3.00 -6.30
C VAL A 140 6.73 2.18 -7.11
N ASP A 141 6.71 0.85 -7.03
CA ASP A 141 7.60 -0.02 -7.82
C ASP A 141 7.28 0.04 -9.31
N GLU A 142 6.01 0.03 -9.69
CA GLU A 142 5.56 0.17 -11.07
C GLU A 142 6.04 1.49 -11.68
N GLN A 143 5.87 2.60 -10.99
CA GLN A 143 6.33 3.92 -11.44
C GLN A 143 7.86 4.02 -11.50
N LYS A 144 8.56 3.56 -10.46
CA LYS A 144 10.02 3.69 -10.37
C LYS A 144 10.77 2.71 -11.25
N THR A 145 10.27 1.50 -11.40
CA THR A 145 11.05 0.38 -11.95
C THR A 145 10.58 -0.05 -13.34
N HIS A 146 9.27 0.01 -13.59
CA HIS A 146 8.66 -0.63 -14.75
C HIS A 146 8.14 0.34 -15.80
N GLN A 147 7.81 1.56 -15.43
CA GLN A 147 7.16 2.50 -16.33
C GLN A 147 8.11 3.12 -17.39
N ASP A 148 9.42 3.17 -17.16
CA ASP A 148 10.37 3.65 -18.18
C ASP A 148 10.74 2.50 -19.14
N PRO A 149 10.24 2.49 -20.40
CA PRO A 149 10.47 1.42 -21.36
C PRO A 149 11.94 1.29 -21.76
N ARG A 150 12.72 2.36 -21.62
CA ARG A 150 14.15 2.36 -21.93
C ARG A 150 15.00 1.72 -20.84
N ARG A 151 14.41 1.50 -19.66
CA ARG A 151 15.10 0.96 -18.49
C ARG A 151 14.21 -0.02 -17.71
N PRO A 152 13.73 -1.10 -18.34
CA PRO A 152 12.69 -1.98 -17.78
C PRO A 152 13.08 -2.68 -16.48
N THR A 153 14.34 -2.56 -16.04
CA THR A 153 14.85 -3.20 -14.80
C THR A 153 15.65 -2.25 -13.93
N LYS A 154 15.67 -0.96 -14.25
CA LYS A 154 16.42 0.05 -13.48
C LYS A 154 15.49 1.16 -13.01
N PRO A 155 15.75 1.73 -11.81
CA PRO A 155 14.96 2.85 -11.32
C PRO A 155 14.92 4.00 -12.34
N THR A 156 13.75 4.60 -12.51
CA THR A 156 13.56 5.83 -13.26
C THR A 156 14.34 6.96 -12.58
N HIS A 157 15.15 7.66 -13.35
CA HIS A 157 15.85 8.86 -12.88
C HIS A 157 15.16 10.09 -13.42
N LEU A 158 14.76 10.97 -12.53
CA LEU A 158 14.28 12.30 -12.90
C LEU A 158 15.44 13.09 -13.52
N ARG A 159 15.16 13.82 -14.60
CA ARG A 159 16.16 14.56 -15.36
C ARG A 159 16.22 16.02 -14.97
N SER A 160 15.10 16.54 -14.51
CA SER A 160 14.98 17.94 -14.11
C SER A 160 15.79 18.23 -12.87
N GLN A 161 16.41 19.41 -12.87
CA GLN A 161 17.20 19.92 -11.76
C GLN A 161 16.49 21.05 -11.00
N THR A 162 15.30 21.46 -11.45
CA THR A 162 14.48 22.45 -10.79
C THR A 162 13.29 21.79 -10.06
N PRO A 163 12.83 22.32 -8.93
CA PRO A 163 11.67 21.77 -8.23
C PRO A 163 10.41 21.66 -9.09
N GLU A 164 10.14 22.65 -9.94
CA GLU A 164 9.01 22.70 -10.85
C GLU A 164 9.12 21.59 -11.90
N GLY A 165 10.28 21.42 -12.49
CA GLY A 165 10.53 20.39 -13.50
C GLY A 165 10.46 18.98 -12.90
N VAL A 166 10.97 18.79 -11.68
CA VAL A 166 10.81 17.53 -10.93
C VAL A 166 9.33 17.24 -10.69
N GLY A 167 8.55 18.27 -10.29
CA GLY A 167 7.11 18.15 -10.13
C GLY A 167 6.41 17.72 -11.42
N GLN A 168 6.74 18.33 -12.55
CA GLN A 168 6.18 18.00 -13.87
C GLN A 168 6.50 16.54 -14.27
N GLU A 169 7.74 16.08 -14.09
CA GLU A 169 8.10 14.69 -14.38
C GLU A 169 7.35 13.70 -13.48
N LEU A 170 7.20 14.00 -12.20
CA LEU A 170 6.45 13.14 -11.28
C LEU A 170 4.95 13.09 -11.62
N TYR A 171 4.36 14.23 -12.00
CA TYR A 171 2.96 14.26 -12.47
C TYR A 171 2.79 13.48 -13.78
N ALA A 172 3.72 13.60 -14.72
CA ALA A 172 3.69 12.86 -15.96
C ALA A 172 3.79 11.34 -15.73
N LEU A 173 4.68 10.91 -14.82
CA LEU A 173 4.78 9.50 -14.41
C LEU A 173 3.47 9.02 -13.76
N SER A 174 2.91 9.79 -12.85
CA SER A 174 1.67 9.42 -12.16
C SER A 174 0.49 9.36 -13.13
N LEU A 175 0.39 10.30 -14.07
CA LEU A 175 -0.66 10.30 -15.10
C LEU A 175 -0.53 9.09 -16.03
N GLY A 176 0.67 8.79 -16.50
CA GLY A 176 0.92 7.61 -17.34
C GLY A 176 0.57 6.31 -16.60
N HIS A 177 0.94 6.20 -15.33
CA HIS A 177 0.55 5.08 -14.48
C HIS A 177 -0.98 4.96 -14.36
N PHE A 178 -1.66 6.07 -14.09
CA PHE A 178 -3.12 6.11 -13.97
C PHE A 178 -3.81 5.63 -15.25
N VAL A 179 -3.36 6.08 -16.42
CA VAL A 179 -3.93 5.67 -17.72
C VAL A 179 -3.80 4.16 -17.91
N VAL A 180 -2.60 3.59 -17.67
CA VAL A 180 -2.40 2.14 -17.79
C VAL A 180 -3.32 1.37 -16.83
N ARG A 181 -3.40 1.80 -15.57
CA ARG A 181 -4.25 1.16 -14.57
C ARG A 181 -5.75 1.29 -14.89
N ALA A 182 -6.18 2.42 -15.44
CA ALA A 182 -7.56 2.61 -15.89
C ALA A 182 -7.93 1.64 -17.02
N LEU A 183 -7.04 1.48 -18.01
CA LEU A 183 -7.23 0.50 -19.10
C LEU A 183 -7.25 -0.94 -18.59
N MET A 184 -6.36 -1.28 -17.65
CA MET A 184 -6.36 -2.60 -17.00
C MET A 184 -7.67 -2.86 -16.26
N LEU A 185 -8.18 -1.87 -15.52
CA LEU A 185 -9.45 -1.99 -14.80
C LEU A 185 -10.61 -2.22 -15.76
N GLU A 186 -10.71 -1.44 -16.84
CA GLU A 186 -11.76 -1.59 -17.83
C GLU A 186 -11.69 -2.96 -18.51
N ALA A 187 -10.49 -3.39 -18.92
CA ALA A 187 -10.28 -4.71 -19.51
C ALA A 187 -10.69 -5.84 -18.56
N ALA A 188 -10.32 -5.74 -17.28
CA ALA A 188 -10.68 -6.72 -16.27
C ALA A 188 -12.21 -6.76 -16.01
N GLN A 189 -12.86 -5.60 -15.94
CA GLN A 189 -14.32 -5.50 -15.75
C GLN A 189 -15.10 -6.13 -16.88
N ARG A 190 -14.67 -5.96 -18.13
CA ARG A 190 -15.34 -6.60 -19.30
C ARG A 190 -15.36 -8.12 -19.21
N GLU A 191 -14.32 -8.73 -18.62
CA GLU A 191 -14.17 -10.17 -18.47
C GLU A 191 -14.53 -10.69 -17.07
N ASN A 192 -15.10 -9.84 -16.20
CA ASN A 192 -15.40 -10.16 -14.80
C ASN A 192 -14.18 -10.75 -14.05
N LEU A 193 -13.00 -10.19 -14.31
CA LEU A 193 -11.72 -10.58 -13.74
C LEU A 193 -11.30 -9.58 -12.66
N ASP A 194 -10.64 -10.06 -11.61
CA ASP A 194 -9.96 -9.20 -10.65
C ASP A 194 -8.76 -8.50 -11.34
N VAL A 195 -8.70 -7.17 -11.29
CA VAL A 195 -7.64 -6.36 -11.91
C VAL A 195 -6.24 -6.73 -11.42
N ASP A 196 -6.12 -7.23 -10.19
CA ASP A 196 -4.85 -7.70 -9.62
C ASP A 196 -4.32 -8.97 -10.30
N ARG A 197 -5.15 -9.62 -11.13
CA ARG A 197 -4.74 -10.74 -11.98
C ARG A 197 -4.06 -10.30 -13.26
N LEU A 198 -3.98 -9.01 -13.56
CA LEU A 198 -3.32 -8.49 -14.75
C LEU A 198 -1.88 -8.03 -14.43
N SER A 199 -0.97 -8.25 -15.38
CA SER A 199 0.42 -7.79 -15.31
C SER A 199 0.53 -6.34 -15.76
N PHE A 200 0.88 -5.42 -14.86
CA PHE A 200 1.13 -4.02 -15.23
C PHE A 200 2.20 -3.92 -16.35
N THR A 201 3.30 -4.65 -16.20
CA THR A 201 4.40 -4.61 -17.19
C THR A 201 3.96 -5.17 -18.54
N GLY A 202 3.20 -6.28 -18.56
CA GLY A 202 2.68 -6.85 -19.79
C GLY A 202 1.70 -5.92 -20.48
N CYS A 203 0.73 -5.38 -19.73
CA CYS A 203 -0.22 -4.39 -20.24
C CYS A 203 0.45 -3.14 -20.80
N LEU A 204 1.48 -2.62 -20.09
CA LEU A 204 2.27 -1.47 -20.57
C LEU A 204 2.99 -1.78 -21.89
N GLN A 205 3.57 -2.97 -22.06
CA GLN A 205 4.24 -3.38 -23.27
C GLN A 205 3.26 -3.50 -24.46
N ILE A 206 2.09 -4.08 -24.25
CA ILE A 206 1.02 -4.14 -25.27
C ILE A 206 0.61 -2.72 -25.66
N LEU A 207 0.33 -1.85 -24.69
CA LEU A 207 -0.05 -0.47 -24.96
C LEU A 207 1.00 0.26 -25.78
N GLN A 208 2.29 0.13 -25.43
CA GLN A 208 3.39 0.73 -26.18
C GLN A 208 3.51 0.21 -27.61
N ALA A 209 3.26 -1.08 -27.84
CA ALA A 209 3.27 -1.68 -29.16
C ALA A 209 2.08 -1.22 -30.03
N ARG A 210 0.92 -0.99 -29.39
CA ARG A 210 -0.33 -0.63 -30.10
C ARG A 210 -0.51 0.88 -30.33
N LEU A 211 0.14 1.76 -29.56
CA LEU A 211 0.00 3.21 -29.71
C LEU A 211 0.30 3.71 -31.15
N PRO A 212 1.35 3.25 -31.86
CA PRO A 212 1.58 3.68 -33.24
C PRO A 212 0.45 3.29 -34.21
N GLU A 213 -0.26 2.20 -33.94
CA GLU A 213 -1.43 1.80 -34.73
C GLU A 213 -2.61 2.73 -34.49
N CYS A 214 -2.79 3.22 -33.24
CA CYS A 214 -3.81 4.19 -32.91
C CYS A 214 -3.64 5.48 -33.71
N ASP A 215 -2.43 5.99 -33.83
CA ASP A 215 -2.13 7.22 -34.56
C ASP A 215 -2.45 7.11 -36.07
N SER A 216 -2.40 5.90 -36.63
CA SER A 216 -2.71 5.61 -38.02
C SER A 216 -4.16 5.14 -38.27
N THR A 217 -4.94 4.94 -37.20
CA THR A 217 -6.30 4.41 -37.27
C THR A 217 -7.28 5.52 -37.61
N THR A 218 -8.24 5.23 -38.51
CA THR A 218 -9.31 6.17 -38.81
C THR A 218 -10.33 6.23 -37.68
N PRO A 219 -11.05 7.36 -37.48
CA PRO A 219 -12.06 7.47 -36.43
C PRO A 219 -13.12 6.35 -36.47
N GLN A 220 -13.47 5.85 -37.64
CA GLN A 220 -14.45 4.77 -37.83
C GLN A 220 -13.95 3.40 -37.33
N ARG A 221 -12.65 3.22 -37.19
CA ARG A 221 -12.03 1.97 -36.70
C ARG A 221 -11.50 2.08 -35.27
N LEU A 222 -11.60 3.25 -34.66
CA LEU A 222 -11.03 3.48 -33.33
C LEU A 222 -11.68 2.60 -32.28
N ASP A 223 -13.00 2.42 -32.32
CA ASP A 223 -13.73 1.55 -31.37
C ASP A 223 -13.27 0.10 -31.51
N GLN A 224 -13.13 -0.39 -32.76
CA GLN A 224 -12.64 -1.75 -33.00
C GLN A 224 -11.18 -1.92 -32.52
N TRP A 225 -10.32 -0.94 -32.76
CA TRP A 225 -8.95 -0.93 -32.27
C TRP A 225 -8.92 -0.98 -30.73
N TYR A 226 -9.75 -0.17 -30.08
CA TYR A 226 -9.86 -0.11 -28.63
C TYR A 226 -10.33 -1.43 -28.03
N ASP A 227 -11.35 -2.06 -28.62
CA ASP A 227 -11.84 -3.36 -28.17
C ASP A 227 -10.78 -4.47 -28.29
N LEU A 228 -9.99 -4.45 -29.39
CA LEU A 228 -8.87 -5.38 -29.57
C LEU A 228 -7.76 -5.14 -28.54
N LEU A 229 -7.45 -3.87 -28.25
CA LEU A 229 -6.47 -3.53 -27.21
C LEU A 229 -6.90 -4.11 -25.86
N LEU A 230 -8.13 -3.87 -25.42
CA LEU A 230 -8.62 -4.38 -24.14
C LEU A 230 -8.63 -5.92 -24.09
N ALA A 231 -9.00 -6.58 -25.18
CA ALA A 231 -8.97 -8.04 -25.29
C ALA A 231 -7.55 -8.62 -25.16
N GLU A 232 -6.52 -7.91 -25.65
CA GLU A 232 -5.13 -8.31 -25.48
C GLU A 232 -4.63 -8.08 -24.05
N LEU A 233 -4.99 -6.95 -23.42
CA LEU A 233 -4.60 -6.67 -22.04
C LEU A 233 -5.05 -7.77 -21.07
N VAL A 234 -6.23 -8.36 -21.28
CA VAL A 234 -6.77 -9.45 -20.45
C VAL A 234 -5.92 -10.73 -20.54
N GLN A 235 -5.16 -10.94 -21.61
CA GLN A 235 -4.30 -12.11 -21.75
C GLN A 235 -3.05 -12.06 -20.85
N GLU A 236 -2.65 -10.88 -20.41
CA GLU A 236 -1.49 -10.66 -19.53
C GLU A 236 -1.78 -11.03 -18.07
N ARG A 237 -2.21 -12.29 -17.85
CA ARG A 237 -2.61 -12.79 -16.53
C ARG A 237 -1.40 -13.16 -15.66
N VAL A 238 -1.52 -12.87 -14.38
CA VAL A 238 -0.54 -13.24 -13.35
C VAL A 238 -1.21 -14.06 -12.24
N GLU A 239 -0.42 -14.83 -11.51
CA GLU A 239 -0.87 -15.49 -10.29
C GLU A 239 -1.36 -14.47 -9.24
N PRO A 240 -2.35 -14.83 -8.40
CA PRO A 240 -2.87 -13.94 -7.37
C PRO A 240 -1.73 -13.33 -6.53
N ARG A 241 -1.62 -11.99 -6.54
CA ARG A 241 -0.50 -11.28 -5.89
C ARG A 241 -0.44 -11.54 -4.39
N ARG A 242 -1.60 -11.63 -3.74
CA ARG A 242 -1.74 -11.81 -2.29
C ARG A 242 -1.24 -13.16 -1.79
N ASN A 243 -1.18 -14.15 -2.67
CA ASN A 243 -0.70 -15.50 -2.34
C ASN A 243 0.78 -15.70 -2.71
N ARG A 244 1.48 -14.67 -3.23
CA ARG A 244 2.91 -14.79 -3.56
C ARG A 244 3.77 -14.78 -2.31
N VAL A 245 4.76 -15.65 -2.29
CA VAL A 245 5.76 -15.69 -1.22
C VAL A 245 6.91 -14.75 -1.58
N ASN A 246 6.99 -13.63 -0.90
CA ASN A 246 8.09 -12.68 -1.02
C ASN A 246 8.96 -12.70 0.24
N PRO A 247 10.04 -13.54 0.28
CA PRO A 247 10.90 -13.61 1.44
C PRO A 247 11.65 -12.27 1.63
N ARG A 248 11.79 -11.84 2.89
CA ARG A 248 12.56 -10.64 3.25
C ARG A 248 14.05 -10.88 3.05
N VAL A 249 14.50 -10.74 1.82
CA VAL A 249 15.90 -10.90 1.41
C VAL A 249 16.35 -9.73 0.55
N VAL A 250 17.64 -9.44 0.53
CA VAL A 250 18.22 -8.31 -0.21
C VAL A 250 19.16 -8.79 -1.32
N LYS A 251 19.26 -8.02 -2.40
CA LYS A 251 20.20 -8.31 -3.50
C LYS A 251 21.66 -8.12 -3.05
N ARG A 252 21.92 -7.11 -2.21
CA ARG A 252 23.26 -6.82 -1.65
C ARG A 252 23.18 -6.78 -0.14
N LYS A 253 24.21 -7.27 0.56
CA LYS A 253 24.25 -7.30 2.02
C LYS A 253 24.56 -5.90 2.57
N MET A 254 23.58 -5.04 2.65
CA MET A 254 23.65 -3.70 3.27
C MET A 254 22.60 -3.52 4.39
N SER A 255 21.93 -4.60 4.78
CA SER A 255 20.89 -4.56 5.82
C SER A 255 20.95 -5.83 6.66
N LYS A 256 20.14 -5.87 7.73
CA LYS A 256 19.97 -7.04 8.59
C LYS A 256 19.33 -8.26 7.88
N PHE A 257 18.75 -8.07 6.71
CA PHE A 257 18.11 -9.15 5.98
C PHE A 257 19.12 -10.07 5.30
N ALA A 258 18.75 -11.34 5.17
CA ALA A 258 19.55 -12.33 4.47
C ALA A 258 19.73 -11.96 2.99
N LYS A 259 20.89 -12.32 2.40
CA LYS A 259 21.10 -12.13 0.96
C LYS A 259 20.19 -13.06 0.17
N LYS A 260 19.62 -12.56 -0.94
CA LYS A 260 18.78 -13.35 -1.86
C LYS A 260 19.61 -14.49 -2.48
N ARG A 261 19.12 -15.72 -2.35
CA ARG A 261 19.70 -16.95 -2.88
C ARG A 261 18.71 -17.63 -3.83
N PRO A 262 19.14 -18.66 -4.61
CA PRO A 262 18.25 -19.40 -5.52
C PRO A 262 16.99 -19.96 -4.83
N GLU A 263 17.10 -20.49 -3.61
CA GLU A 263 15.97 -21.03 -2.85
C GLU A 263 14.88 -19.99 -2.48
N HIS A 264 15.19 -18.72 -2.65
CA HIS A 264 14.22 -17.63 -2.44
C HIS A 264 13.43 -17.29 -3.70
N ARG A 265 13.65 -18.00 -4.81
CA ARG A 265 12.98 -17.79 -6.08
C ARG A 265 12.00 -18.93 -6.37
N GLY A 266 10.94 -18.64 -7.11
CA GLY A 266 10.01 -19.67 -7.59
C GLY A 266 9.28 -20.43 -6.48
N ARG A 267 9.09 -19.83 -5.31
CA ARG A 267 8.30 -20.44 -4.25
C ARG A 267 6.84 -20.60 -4.70
N PRO A 268 6.20 -21.71 -4.37
CA PRO A 268 4.80 -21.90 -4.68
C PRO A 268 3.95 -20.81 -3.98
N PRO A 269 2.80 -20.44 -4.55
CA PRO A 269 1.89 -19.52 -3.90
C PRO A 269 1.35 -20.09 -2.59
N LEU A 270 1.03 -19.20 -1.65
CA LEU A 270 0.43 -19.59 -0.37
C LEU A 270 -0.95 -20.22 -0.60
N LYS A 271 -1.25 -21.28 0.15
CA LYS A 271 -2.53 -21.99 0.06
C LYS A 271 -3.67 -21.27 0.75
N LYS A 272 -3.35 -20.55 1.84
CA LYS A 272 -4.33 -19.81 2.65
C LYS A 272 -4.37 -18.34 2.25
N THR A 273 -5.54 -17.75 2.24
CA THR A 273 -5.71 -16.29 2.12
C THR A 273 -5.16 -15.59 3.37
N PHE A 274 -4.98 -14.28 3.31
CA PHE A 274 -4.52 -13.52 4.48
C PHE A 274 -5.53 -13.64 5.64
N ALA A 275 -6.83 -13.47 5.33
CA ALA A 275 -7.90 -13.53 6.33
C ALA A 275 -7.94 -14.88 7.09
N GLU A 276 -7.70 -16.00 6.39
CA GLU A 276 -7.68 -17.33 7.00
C GLU A 276 -6.48 -17.54 7.95
N THR A 277 -5.46 -16.70 7.86
CA THR A 277 -4.25 -16.82 8.69
C THR A 277 -4.23 -15.87 9.88
N VAL A 278 -5.07 -14.84 9.87
CA VAL A 278 -5.15 -13.85 10.95
C VAL A 278 -5.82 -14.43 12.18
N VAL A 279 -5.15 -14.34 13.32
CA VAL A 279 -5.69 -14.68 14.64
C VAL A 279 -5.63 -13.43 15.50
N ILE A 280 -6.79 -12.88 15.87
CA ILE A 280 -6.90 -11.75 16.81
C ILE A 280 -6.58 -12.26 18.22
N THR A 281 -5.72 -11.55 18.96
CA THR A 281 -5.16 -12.02 20.25
C THR A 281 -5.48 -11.09 21.42
#